data_f02c7a97b0a721e0414b94db6954f02e
#
_entry.id   f02c7a97b0a721e0414b94db6954f02e
#
_cell.length_a   1.000
_cell.length_b   1.000
_cell.length_c   1.000
_cell.angle_alpha   90.00
_cell.angle_beta   90.00
_cell.angle_gamma   90.00
#
_symmetry.space_group_name_H-M   'P 1'
#
loop_
_entity.id
_entity.type
_entity.pdbx_description
1 polymer ?
#
loop_
_entity_poly.entity_id
_entity_poly.type
_entity_poly.pdbx_seq_one_letter_code
_entity_poly.pdbx_strand_id
1 'polypeptide(L)'
;MAAMQIPVLDTKGDVYKTEGANDPLIYDSTIGHKKAIMLYADFSDAVMKVDTKDRGKAVLGNGIFQTLFHEQSYGKMTIEIEHVYGWRRLSKSAGKYSSRTTDSHRELFVEIFDLYPKIDFLAYDYIMVNMPRIGNTAFGERDELAIPYKGNKINVALNISSVSPYVLAHETAHLMGLPDLYTYGGVEGPKNPAGPWDIMSSAGRASGFLGWHRHKFGWLDANRKTYITSGTHRLKLTPLNASSGVSMITIPVDNLVKPSKVFVVEISQPIQNKDKVQNSIGVLVYSVDAKLATGQNPVVVYPKEDLLKAPFQPGDRFDHKDAPMSIKVLKKNEDGSCLIEVKVN
;
A
#
# COMPACT_ATOMS: atom_id res chain seq x y z
N MET A 1 8.29 -28.10 -13.86
CA MET A 1 8.65 -27.96 -12.44
C MET A 1 7.47 -27.30 -11.75
N ALA A 2 7.00 -27.83 -10.62
CA ALA A 2 5.99 -27.15 -9.81
C ALA A 2 6.58 -25.81 -9.34
N ALA A 3 5.84 -24.71 -9.49
CA ALA A 3 6.28 -23.43 -9.00
C ALA A 3 6.44 -23.52 -7.48
N MET A 4 7.66 -23.33 -6.97
CA MET A 4 7.87 -23.23 -5.54
C MET A 4 7.09 -22.06 -5.00
N GLN A 5 6.29 -22.29 -3.97
CA GLN A 5 5.55 -21.23 -3.31
C GLN A 5 6.52 -20.28 -2.61
N ILE A 6 6.25 -19.00 -2.72
CA ILE A 6 6.99 -17.99 -1.96
C ILE A 6 6.69 -18.23 -0.47
N PRO A 7 7.71 -18.48 0.36
CA PRO A 7 7.49 -18.66 1.78
C PRO A 7 7.01 -17.38 2.43
N VAL A 8 6.28 -17.51 3.52
CA VAL A 8 5.95 -16.38 4.41
C VAL A 8 7.25 -15.85 5.00
N LEU A 9 7.46 -14.54 4.94
CA LEU A 9 8.64 -13.93 5.51
C LEU A 9 8.61 -14.02 7.04
N ASP A 10 9.76 -14.34 7.62
CA ASP A 10 9.94 -14.40 9.07
C ASP A 10 10.04 -12.99 9.65
N THR A 11 9.11 -12.66 10.54
CA THR A 11 9.11 -11.41 11.29
C THR A 11 9.76 -11.65 12.66
N LYS A 12 10.51 -10.69 13.16
CA LYS A 12 11.11 -10.77 14.48
C LYS A 12 10.10 -10.32 15.55
N GLY A 13 9.26 -11.26 16.03
CA GLY A 13 8.25 -10.98 17.07
C GLY A 13 7.01 -10.24 16.56
N ASP A 14 6.21 -9.69 17.46
CA ASP A 14 4.99 -8.95 17.20
C ASP A 14 5.29 -7.53 16.67
N VAL A 15 5.93 -7.45 15.52
CA VAL A 15 6.24 -6.17 14.90
C VAL A 15 5.02 -5.68 14.12
N TYR A 16 4.46 -4.59 14.59
CA TYR A 16 3.31 -3.92 14.00
C TYR A 16 3.62 -3.36 12.62
N LYS A 17 2.77 -3.66 11.64
CA LYS A 17 2.91 -3.22 10.24
C LYS A 17 4.30 -3.50 9.66
N THR A 18 4.55 -4.74 9.31
CA THR A 18 5.76 -5.18 8.60
C THR A 18 5.40 -5.72 7.22
N GLU A 19 6.43 -6.07 6.45
CA GLU A 19 6.26 -6.79 5.18
C GLU A 19 6.07 -8.30 5.32
N GLY A 20 6.01 -8.83 6.53
CA GLY A 20 5.61 -10.20 6.80
C GLY A 20 4.13 -10.50 6.55
N ALA A 21 3.70 -11.71 6.88
CA ALA A 21 2.29 -12.06 6.78
C ALA A 21 1.43 -11.21 7.70
N ASN A 22 0.25 -10.87 7.21
CA ASN A 22 -0.76 -10.21 8.03
C ASN A 22 -1.42 -11.23 8.95
N ASP A 23 -1.60 -10.87 10.22
CA ASP A 23 -2.47 -11.63 11.12
C ASP A 23 -3.92 -11.39 10.73
N PRO A 24 -4.69 -12.44 10.36
CA PRO A 24 -6.09 -12.30 9.96
C PRO A 24 -7.02 -11.88 11.12
N LEU A 25 -6.55 -11.95 12.36
CA LEU A 25 -7.29 -11.46 13.53
C LEU A 25 -7.17 -9.94 13.68
N ILE A 26 -6.12 -9.36 13.10
CA ILE A 26 -5.82 -7.94 13.20
C ILE A 26 -6.24 -7.20 11.92
N TYR A 27 -6.01 -7.81 10.75
CA TYR A 27 -6.17 -7.15 9.46
C TYR A 27 -7.37 -7.68 8.69
N ASP A 28 -8.08 -6.78 8.07
CA ASP A 28 -9.22 -7.13 7.23
C ASP A 28 -8.83 -8.00 6.04
N SER A 29 -9.80 -8.82 5.63
CA SER A 29 -9.70 -9.55 4.38
C SER A 29 -9.52 -8.57 3.21
N THR A 30 -8.55 -8.85 2.38
CA THR A 30 -8.19 -8.08 1.18
C THR A 30 -8.90 -8.58 -0.09
N ILE A 31 -9.83 -9.52 0.06
CA ILE A 31 -10.57 -10.18 -1.02
C ILE A 31 -12.07 -10.07 -0.75
N GLY A 32 -12.86 -10.02 -1.82
CA GLY A 32 -14.31 -9.97 -1.77
C GLY A 32 -14.89 -8.56 -1.90
N HIS A 33 -16.18 -8.47 -1.67
CA HIS A 33 -16.91 -7.21 -1.69
C HIS A 33 -16.81 -6.54 -0.32
N LYS A 34 -16.40 -5.28 -0.30
CA LYS A 34 -16.27 -4.45 0.91
C LYS A 34 -17.30 -3.36 0.92
N LYS A 35 -17.89 -3.12 2.07
CA LYS A 35 -18.83 -2.03 2.30
C LYS A 35 -18.16 -0.94 3.12
N ALA A 36 -18.14 0.27 2.58
CA ALA A 36 -17.64 1.45 3.28
C ALA A 36 -18.77 2.47 3.48
N ILE A 37 -18.71 3.21 4.57
CA ILE A 37 -19.56 4.38 4.77
C ILE A 37 -18.71 5.63 4.81
N MET A 38 -19.14 6.68 4.10
CA MET A 38 -18.47 7.97 4.06
C MET A 38 -19.29 9.05 4.75
N LEU A 39 -18.74 9.57 5.84
CA LEU A 39 -19.31 10.58 6.70
C LEU A 39 -18.62 11.93 6.49
N TYR A 40 -19.23 13.01 6.96
CA TYR A 40 -18.74 14.37 6.84
C TYR A 40 -18.86 15.11 8.16
N ALA A 41 -17.74 15.49 8.74
CA ALA A 41 -17.68 16.24 9.99
C ALA A 41 -16.76 17.46 9.87
N ASP A 42 -17.07 18.54 10.58
CA ASP A 42 -16.22 19.73 10.65
C ASP A 42 -16.16 20.28 12.09
N PHE A 43 -15.37 21.33 12.32
CA PHE A 43 -15.13 21.89 13.63
C PHE A 43 -15.71 23.30 13.73
N SER A 44 -15.99 23.76 14.95
CA SER A 44 -16.47 25.13 15.20
C SER A 44 -15.50 26.21 14.68
N ASP A 45 -14.21 25.93 14.73
CA ASP A 45 -13.11 26.80 14.28
C ASP A 45 -12.56 26.43 12.88
N ALA A 46 -13.06 25.37 12.25
CA ALA A 46 -12.68 24.93 10.91
C ALA A 46 -13.90 24.44 10.13
N VAL A 47 -14.77 25.38 9.77
CA VAL A 47 -16.04 25.13 9.07
C VAL A 47 -15.82 24.85 7.61
N MET A 48 -16.35 23.74 7.11
CA MET A 48 -16.31 23.39 5.70
C MET A 48 -17.46 24.05 4.92
N LYS A 49 -17.13 24.71 3.82
CA LYS A 49 -18.10 25.39 2.94
C LYS A 49 -18.38 24.63 1.64
N VAL A 50 -17.55 23.65 1.30
CA VAL A 50 -17.74 22.84 0.09
C VAL A 50 -18.93 21.92 0.26
N ASP A 51 -19.71 21.73 -0.79
CA ASP A 51 -20.79 20.73 -0.78
C ASP A 51 -20.23 19.32 -0.56
N THR A 52 -20.92 18.53 0.25
CA THR A 52 -20.44 17.18 0.63
C THR A 52 -20.44 16.20 -0.53
N LYS A 53 -21.32 16.36 -1.54
CA LYS A 53 -21.29 15.54 -2.75
C LYS A 53 -20.05 15.83 -3.59
N ASP A 54 -19.72 17.14 -3.74
CA ASP A 54 -18.54 17.57 -4.46
C ASP A 54 -17.25 17.14 -3.73
N ARG A 55 -17.25 17.27 -2.40
CA ARG A 55 -16.16 16.77 -1.55
C ARG A 55 -15.97 15.27 -1.72
N GLY A 56 -17.03 14.48 -1.65
CA GLY A 56 -16.99 13.02 -1.82
C GLY A 56 -16.45 12.62 -3.19
N LYS A 57 -16.94 13.24 -4.26
CA LYS A 57 -16.44 13.04 -5.63
C LYS A 57 -14.95 13.34 -5.75
N ALA A 58 -14.50 14.46 -5.18
CA ALA A 58 -13.11 14.88 -5.25
C ALA A 58 -12.18 13.90 -4.51
N VAL A 59 -12.57 13.46 -3.30
CA VAL A 59 -11.81 12.49 -2.50
C VAL A 59 -11.68 11.15 -3.21
N LEU A 60 -12.77 10.68 -3.85
CA LEU A 60 -12.77 9.42 -4.60
C LEU A 60 -12.17 9.55 -6.01
N GLY A 61 -11.82 10.78 -6.45
CA GLY A 61 -11.27 11.04 -7.78
C GLY A 61 -12.23 10.61 -8.89
N ASN A 62 -13.55 10.83 -8.71
CA ASN A 62 -14.60 10.39 -9.64
C ASN A 62 -14.54 8.87 -9.96
N GLY A 63 -14.28 8.04 -8.95
CA GLY A 63 -14.23 6.57 -9.09
C GLY A 63 -12.83 5.99 -9.22
N ILE A 64 -11.79 6.81 -9.29
CA ILE A 64 -10.38 6.32 -9.35
C ILE A 64 -10.08 5.42 -8.16
N PHE A 65 -10.56 5.76 -6.96
CA PHE A 65 -10.31 4.97 -5.75
C PHE A 65 -10.81 3.52 -5.90
N GLN A 66 -12.07 3.33 -6.27
CA GLN A 66 -12.67 2.00 -6.42
C GLN A 66 -12.03 1.24 -7.59
N THR A 67 -11.82 1.92 -8.72
CA THR A 67 -11.16 1.37 -9.91
C THR A 67 -9.76 0.88 -9.57
N LEU A 68 -9.00 1.64 -8.78
CA LEU A 68 -7.65 1.27 -8.36
C LEU A 68 -7.65 -0.08 -7.63
N PHE A 69 -8.50 -0.25 -6.60
CA PHE A 69 -8.56 -1.52 -5.87
C PHE A 69 -9.04 -2.66 -6.74
N HIS A 70 -10.05 -2.44 -7.58
CA HIS A 70 -10.55 -3.45 -8.51
C HIS A 70 -9.47 -3.92 -9.49
N GLU A 71 -8.79 -3.00 -10.16
CA GLU A 71 -7.76 -3.33 -11.17
C GLU A 71 -6.50 -3.94 -10.52
N GLN A 72 -6.02 -3.36 -9.41
CA GLN A 72 -4.81 -3.83 -8.73
C GLN A 72 -5.01 -5.22 -8.11
N SER A 73 -6.24 -5.56 -7.74
CA SER A 73 -6.63 -6.87 -7.21
C SER A 73 -7.01 -7.88 -8.30
N TYR A 74 -6.96 -7.52 -9.57
CA TYR A 74 -7.45 -8.35 -10.68
C TYR A 74 -8.94 -8.73 -10.53
N GLY A 75 -9.75 -7.80 -10.02
CA GLY A 75 -11.17 -8.00 -9.75
C GLY A 75 -11.48 -8.79 -8.47
N LYS A 76 -10.48 -9.19 -7.69
CA LYS A 76 -10.70 -9.96 -6.45
C LYS A 76 -11.27 -9.14 -5.31
N MET A 77 -11.12 -7.80 -5.35
CA MET A 77 -11.66 -6.88 -4.36
C MET A 77 -12.49 -5.80 -5.03
N THR A 78 -13.65 -5.52 -4.45
CA THR A 78 -14.50 -4.38 -4.80
C THR A 78 -14.88 -3.62 -3.56
N ILE A 79 -15.05 -2.29 -3.67
CA ILE A 79 -15.44 -1.44 -2.54
C ILE A 79 -16.68 -0.65 -2.96
N GLU A 80 -17.80 -0.90 -2.27
CA GLU A 80 -19.01 -0.09 -2.35
C GLU A 80 -18.96 0.99 -1.27
N ILE A 81 -19.33 2.22 -1.60
CA ILE A 81 -19.28 3.34 -0.65
C ILE A 81 -20.66 3.97 -0.55
N GLU A 82 -21.25 3.86 0.65
CA GLU A 82 -22.45 4.60 1.03
C GLU A 82 -22.06 5.99 1.54
N HIS A 83 -22.78 7.02 1.14
CA HIS A 83 -22.53 8.39 1.57
C HIS A 83 -23.66 8.90 2.47
N VAL A 84 -23.32 9.41 3.64
CA VAL A 84 -24.24 10.16 4.49
C VAL A 84 -23.91 11.64 4.40
N TYR A 85 -24.48 12.29 3.39
CA TYR A 85 -24.21 13.68 3.07
C TYR A 85 -24.66 14.67 4.16
N GLY A 86 -24.03 15.84 4.17
CA GLY A 86 -24.24 16.93 5.10
C GLY A 86 -23.15 16.99 6.17
N TRP A 87 -22.51 18.16 6.29
CA TRP A 87 -21.53 18.43 7.33
C TRP A 87 -22.19 18.39 8.70
N ARG A 88 -21.58 17.69 9.64
CA ARG A 88 -21.97 17.68 11.05
C ARG A 88 -20.88 18.30 11.90
N ARG A 89 -21.27 19.18 12.83
CA ARG A 89 -20.36 19.95 13.65
C ARG A 89 -19.92 19.17 14.88
N LEU A 90 -18.60 18.98 15.05
CA LEU A 90 -18.01 18.50 16.29
C LEU A 90 -18.08 19.57 17.37
N SER A 91 -18.21 19.16 18.63
CA SER A 91 -18.39 20.05 19.76
C SER A 91 -17.12 20.83 20.13
N LYS A 92 -15.95 20.26 19.87
CA LYS A 92 -14.66 20.82 20.21
C LYS A 92 -13.97 21.44 18.97
N SER A 93 -12.99 22.31 19.22
CA SER A 93 -12.13 22.87 18.17
C SER A 93 -11.19 21.83 17.58
N ALA A 94 -10.76 22.04 16.33
CA ALA A 94 -9.82 21.16 15.64
C ALA A 94 -8.52 20.91 16.45
N GLY A 95 -8.04 21.92 17.16
CA GLY A 95 -6.84 21.83 18.01
C GLY A 95 -6.93 20.80 19.13
N LYS A 96 -8.13 20.44 19.58
CA LYS A 96 -8.33 19.43 20.62
C LYS A 96 -8.07 18.00 20.15
N TYR A 97 -8.18 17.77 18.84
CA TYR A 97 -7.92 16.46 18.22
C TYR A 97 -6.58 16.41 17.45
N SER A 98 -5.75 17.47 17.62
CA SER A 98 -4.48 17.59 16.87
C SER A 98 -3.33 16.77 17.46
N SER A 99 -3.47 16.24 18.68
CA SER A 99 -2.50 15.31 19.23
C SER A 99 -2.56 13.98 18.46
N ARG A 100 -1.40 13.49 18.04
CA ARG A 100 -1.28 12.20 17.33
C ARG A 100 -1.28 11.02 18.31
N THR A 101 -2.14 11.06 19.31
CA THR A 101 -2.25 10.00 20.30
C THR A 101 -3.47 9.15 20.01
N THR A 102 -3.37 7.87 20.31
CA THR A 102 -4.46 6.90 20.23
C THR A 102 -5.72 7.40 20.94
N ASP A 103 -5.58 8.02 22.10
CA ASP A 103 -6.71 8.54 22.87
C ASP A 103 -7.42 9.72 22.19
N SER A 104 -6.66 10.63 21.57
CA SER A 104 -7.21 11.76 20.82
C SER A 104 -8.00 11.28 19.59
N HIS A 105 -7.50 10.29 18.88
CA HIS A 105 -8.20 9.70 17.75
C HIS A 105 -9.45 8.94 18.18
N ARG A 106 -9.36 8.17 19.27
CA ARG A 106 -10.52 7.46 19.83
C ARG A 106 -11.62 8.44 20.24
N GLU A 107 -11.26 9.52 20.94
CA GLU A 107 -12.20 10.57 21.34
C GLU A 107 -12.89 11.21 20.13
N LEU A 108 -12.14 11.49 19.07
CA LEU A 108 -12.68 12.03 17.83
C LEU A 108 -13.71 11.10 17.19
N PHE A 109 -13.41 9.82 17.05
CA PHE A 109 -14.32 8.86 16.41
C PHE A 109 -15.54 8.55 17.26
N VAL A 110 -15.42 8.49 18.59
CA VAL A 110 -16.57 8.34 19.50
C VAL A 110 -17.54 9.49 19.30
N GLU A 111 -17.05 10.73 19.28
CA GLU A 111 -17.92 11.90 19.05
C GLU A 111 -18.55 11.87 17.65
N ILE A 112 -17.79 11.45 16.63
CA ILE A 112 -18.34 11.30 15.27
C ILE A 112 -19.49 10.29 15.26
N PHE A 113 -19.35 9.14 15.93
CA PHE A 113 -20.41 8.14 15.99
C PHE A 113 -21.68 8.68 16.67
N ASP A 114 -21.52 9.48 17.71
CA ASP A 114 -22.64 10.13 18.39
C ASP A 114 -23.39 11.15 17.50
N LEU A 115 -22.68 11.75 16.54
CA LEU A 115 -23.30 12.63 15.53
C LEU A 115 -24.20 11.88 14.53
N TYR A 116 -24.05 10.55 14.42
CA TYR A 116 -24.78 9.72 13.46
C TYR A 116 -25.54 8.57 14.15
N PRO A 117 -26.45 8.84 15.10
CA PRO A 117 -27.05 7.83 15.98
C PRO A 117 -27.92 6.79 15.27
N LYS A 118 -28.33 7.07 14.02
CA LYS A 118 -29.16 6.16 13.20
C LYS A 118 -28.34 5.17 12.38
N ILE A 119 -27.00 5.32 12.34
CA ILE A 119 -26.12 4.44 11.58
C ILE A 119 -25.71 3.27 12.46
N ASP A 120 -25.76 2.07 11.90
CA ASP A 120 -25.13 0.90 12.49
C ASP A 120 -23.75 0.71 11.85
N PHE A 121 -22.71 1.17 12.53
CA PHE A 121 -21.34 1.13 12.04
C PHE A 121 -20.77 -0.29 11.95
N LEU A 122 -21.36 -1.27 12.64
CA LEU A 122 -20.93 -2.67 12.55
C LEU A 122 -21.33 -3.33 11.21
N ALA A 123 -22.18 -2.68 10.42
CA ALA A 123 -22.57 -3.15 9.09
C ALA A 123 -21.55 -2.83 7.99
N TYR A 124 -20.44 -2.14 8.30
CA TYR A 124 -19.46 -1.67 7.34
C TYR A 124 -18.07 -2.21 7.66
N ASP A 125 -17.33 -2.57 6.59
CA ASP A 125 -15.92 -2.94 6.67
C ASP A 125 -15.03 -1.70 6.93
N TYR A 126 -15.40 -0.53 6.36
CA TYR A 126 -14.63 0.71 6.53
C TYR A 126 -15.52 1.90 6.87
N ILE A 127 -15.08 2.71 7.83
CA ILE A 127 -15.73 3.96 8.20
C ILE A 127 -14.79 5.10 7.80
N MET A 128 -15.22 5.88 6.82
CA MET A 128 -14.47 6.98 6.24
C MET A 128 -15.06 8.31 6.68
N VAL A 129 -14.29 9.19 7.29
CA VAL A 129 -14.77 10.49 7.75
C VAL A 129 -14.03 11.60 7.03
N ASN A 130 -14.75 12.32 6.18
CA ASN A 130 -14.25 13.55 5.59
C ASN A 130 -14.30 14.69 6.58
N MET A 131 -13.17 15.39 6.74
CA MET A 131 -13.09 16.54 7.64
C MET A 131 -12.06 17.58 7.16
N PRO A 132 -12.07 18.79 7.71
CA PRO A 132 -10.99 19.74 7.53
C PRO A 132 -9.67 19.15 8.02
N ARG A 133 -8.57 19.63 7.48
CA ARG A 133 -7.23 19.20 7.89
C ARG A 133 -6.99 19.54 9.35
N ILE A 134 -6.68 18.54 10.17
CA ILE A 134 -6.22 18.68 11.54
C ILE A 134 -4.70 18.46 11.52
N GLY A 135 -3.91 19.51 11.72
CA GLY A 135 -2.46 19.41 11.60
C GLY A 135 -2.03 18.94 10.20
N ASN A 136 -1.21 17.89 10.10
CA ASN A 136 -0.62 17.45 8.83
C ASN A 136 -1.22 16.17 8.23
N THR A 137 -2.29 15.57 8.77
CA THR A 137 -2.56 14.15 8.52
C THR A 137 -3.96 13.78 8.07
N ALA A 138 -4.03 12.99 7.01
CA ALA A 138 -4.92 11.85 6.88
C ALA A 138 -4.30 10.68 7.68
N PHE A 139 -5.09 9.77 8.21
CA PHE A 139 -4.61 8.56 8.89
C PHE A 139 -5.64 7.43 8.79
N GLY A 140 -5.13 6.21 8.74
CA GLY A 140 -5.90 4.99 8.88
C GLY A 140 -5.70 4.41 10.29
N GLU A 141 -6.80 4.15 10.98
CA GLU A 141 -6.80 3.67 12.34
C GLU A 141 -7.45 2.30 12.45
N ARG A 142 -6.80 1.42 13.18
CA ARG A 142 -7.29 0.08 13.46
C ARG A 142 -6.80 -0.38 14.83
N ASP A 143 -7.10 -1.58 15.19
CA ASP A 143 -6.87 -2.41 16.37
C ASP A 143 -6.35 -1.71 17.64
N GLU A 144 -5.24 -0.97 17.56
CA GLU A 144 -4.70 -0.19 18.67
C GLU A 144 -5.67 0.86 19.20
N LEU A 145 -6.52 1.40 18.33
CA LEU A 145 -7.55 2.35 18.73
C LEU A 145 -8.77 1.67 19.32
N ALA A 146 -9.19 0.55 18.74
CA ALA A 146 -10.36 -0.21 19.20
C ALA A 146 -11.49 0.73 19.67
N ILE A 147 -12.09 1.47 18.72
CA ILE A 147 -13.06 2.52 19.03
C ILE A 147 -14.32 1.90 19.63
N PRO A 148 -14.72 2.26 20.85
CA PRO A 148 -15.91 1.71 21.49
C PRO A 148 -17.19 2.11 20.74
N TYR A 149 -18.04 1.13 20.44
CA TYR A 149 -19.33 1.37 19.83
C TYR A 149 -20.35 0.31 20.23
N LYS A 150 -21.41 0.70 20.98
CA LYS A 150 -22.52 -0.18 21.43
C LYS A 150 -22.05 -1.51 22.02
N GLY A 151 -21.07 -1.48 22.92
CA GLY A 151 -20.50 -2.67 23.56
C GLY A 151 -19.53 -3.48 22.71
N ASN A 152 -19.29 -3.07 21.47
CA ASN A 152 -18.31 -3.64 20.56
C ASN A 152 -17.13 -2.70 20.34
N LYS A 153 -16.18 -3.12 19.50
CA LYS A 153 -15.05 -2.31 19.07
C LYS A 153 -15.05 -2.21 17.56
N ILE A 154 -14.77 -1.02 17.05
CA ILE A 154 -14.58 -0.74 15.63
C ILE A 154 -13.09 -0.51 15.40
N ASN A 155 -12.49 -1.29 14.53
CA ASN A 155 -11.04 -1.27 14.27
C ASN A 155 -10.67 -0.68 12.90
N VAL A 156 -11.65 -0.24 12.11
CA VAL A 156 -11.46 0.16 10.71
C VAL A 156 -12.07 1.55 10.45
N ALA A 157 -11.33 2.58 10.82
CA ALA A 157 -11.77 3.95 10.63
C ALA A 157 -10.68 4.82 10.00
N LEU A 158 -11.08 5.69 9.09
CA LEU A 158 -10.21 6.58 8.33
C LEU A 158 -10.60 8.04 8.52
N ASN A 159 -9.63 8.86 8.89
CA ASN A 159 -9.76 10.31 8.79
C ASN A 159 -9.28 10.78 7.41
N ILE A 160 -10.15 11.47 6.66
CA ILE A 160 -9.89 11.92 5.31
C ILE A 160 -9.85 13.44 5.26
N SER A 161 -8.68 14.02 5.33
CA SER A 161 -8.47 15.46 5.14
C SER A 161 -7.96 15.83 3.75
N SER A 162 -7.40 14.87 3.01
CA SER A 162 -6.94 15.04 1.62
C SER A 162 -8.08 14.88 0.61
N VAL A 163 -7.92 15.45 -0.58
CA VAL A 163 -8.81 15.25 -1.75
C VAL A 163 -8.16 14.37 -2.82
N SER A 164 -7.27 13.47 -2.42
CA SER A 164 -6.58 12.58 -3.34
C SER A 164 -7.06 11.14 -3.19
N PRO A 165 -7.55 10.48 -4.26
CA PRO A 165 -7.94 9.07 -4.21
C PRO A 165 -6.77 8.14 -3.88
N TYR A 166 -5.56 8.55 -4.21
CA TYR A 166 -4.34 7.78 -3.92
C TYR A 166 -3.91 7.90 -2.46
N VAL A 167 -4.13 9.06 -1.82
CA VAL A 167 -3.95 9.19 -0.37
C VAL A 167 -4.99 8.37 0.36
N LEU A 168 -6.26 8.41 -0.08
CA LEU A 168 -7.29 7.55 0.47
C LEU A 168 -6.93 6.06 0.33
N ALA A 169 -6.39 5.64 -0.82
CA ALA A 169 -5.94 4.27 -1.05
C ALA A 169 -4.76 3.88 -0.15
N HIS A 170 -3.82 4.80 0.08
CA HIS A 170 -2.70 4.63 1.02
C HIS A 170 -3.22 4.34 2.44
N GLU A 171 -4.10 5.20 2.96
CA GLU A 171 -4.66 5.02 4.30
C GLU A 171 -5.51 3.73 4.41
N THR A 172 -6.28 3.41 3.37
CA THR A 172 -7.04 2.15 3.32
C THR A 172 -6.11 0.94 3.33
N ALA A 173 -4.98 1.00 2.64
CA ALA A 173 -4.00 -0.08 2.62
C ALA A 173 -3.33 -0.31 4.00
N HIS A 174 -3.25 0.71 4.84
CA HIS A 174 -2.86 0.53 6.25
C HIS A 174 -3.85 -0.34 7.02
N LEU A 175 -5.16 -0.18 6.80
CA LEU A 175 -6.18 -1.04 7.40
C LEU A 175 -6.05 -2.51 6.93
N MET A 176 -5.48 -2.70 5.76
CA MET A 176 -5.21 -4.01 5.14
C MET A 176 -3.81 -4.56 5.49
N GLY A 177 -3.04 -3.85 6.32
CA GLY A 177 -1.77 -4.33 6.89
C GLY A 177 -0.50 -3.92 6.16
N LEU A 178 -0.51 -2.93 5.28
CA LEU A 178 0.72 -2.43 4.70
C LEU A 178 1.41 -1.38 5.59
N PRO A 179 2.74 -1.43 5.69
CA PRO A 179 3.53 -0.40 6.35
C PRO A 179 3.74 0.81 5.44
N ASP A 180 4.11 1.95 6.03
CA ASP A 180 4.75 3.02 5.29
C ASP A 180 6.14 2.60 4.81
N LEU A 181 6.44 2.90 3.56
CA LEU A 181 7.74 2.61 2.94
C LEU A 181 8.71 3.79 3.00
N TYR A 182 8.25 4.97 3.42
CA TYR A 182 9.10 6.13 3.63
C TYR A 182 9.65 6.19 5.06
N THR A 183 10.75 6.93 5.25
CA THR A 183 11.48 7.00 6.51
C THR A 183 10.81 7.93 7.51
N TYR A 184 10.54 7.45 8.72
CA TYR A 184 10.10 8.30 9.82
C TYR A 184 11.26 9.11 10.42
N GLY A 185 10.94 10.22 11.07
CA GLY A 185 11.95 11.05 11.75
C GLY A 185 12.76 10.25 12.79
N GLY A 186 14.08 10.43 12.78
CA GLY A 186 15.00 9.71 13.67
C GLY A 186 15.53 8.39 13.12
N VAL A 187 15.03 7.90 11.99
CA VAL A 187 15.60 6.74 11.30
C VAL A 187 16.65 7.22 10.28
N GLU A 188 17.83 6.60 10.32
CA GLU A 188 18.89 6.90 9.35
C GLU A 188 18.60 6.32 7.98
N GLY A 189 19.05 7.03 6.92
CA GLY A 189 18.95 6.57 5.55
C GLY A 189 18.17 7.49 4.61
N PRO A 190 17.91 7.06 3.36
CA PRO A 190 17.16 7.83 2.39
C PRO A 190 15.72 8.06 2.87
N LYS A 191 15.20 9.28 2.70
CA LYS A 191 13.83 9.63 3.15
C LYS A 191 12.73 8.79 2.50
N ASN A 192 12.96 8.27 1.31
CA ASN A 192 11.99 7.49 0.56
C ASN A 192 12.68 6.47 -0.36
N PRO A 193 13.20 5.35 0.19
CA PRO A 193 14.00 4.39 -0.56
C PRO A 193 13.21 3.54 -1.57
N ALA A 194 11.89 3.46 -1.44
CA ALA A 194 11.03 2.82 -2.43
C ALA A 194 10.60 3.79 -3.56
N GLY A 195 10.88 5.10 -3.42
CA GLY A 195 10.64 6.10 -4.44
C GLY A 195 9.17 6.22 -4.87
N PRO A 196 8.90 6.48 -6.16
CA PRO A 196 7.54 6.66 -6.68
C PRO A 196 6.88 5.35 -7.13
N TRP A 197 7.40 4.18 -6.74
CA TRP A 197 7.00 2.89 -7.30
C TRP A 197 5.85 2.21 -6.56
N ASP A 198 5.51 2.69 -5.37
CA ASP A 198 4.40 2.18 -4.57
C ASP A 198 3.61 3.30 -3.89
N ILE A 199 2.29 3.12 -3.77
CA ILE A 199 1.41 4.08 -3.09
C ILE A 199 1.82 4.25 -1.62
N MET A 200 2.30 3.21 -0.95
CA MET A 200 2.77 3.27 0.46
C MET A 200 4.08 4.05 0.62
N SER A 201 4.77 4.31 -0.48
CA SER A 201 5.97 5.16 -0.54
C SER A 201 5.63 6.59 -0.94
N SER A 202 4.81 6.77 -1.96
CA SER A 202 4.49 8.10 -2.51
C SER A 202 3.12 8.12 -3.19
N ALA A 203 2.07 8.33 -2.41
CA ALA A 203 0.69 8.42 -2.91
C ALA A 203 0.47 9.55 -3.94
N GLY A 204 1.34 10.55 -3.99
CA GLY A 204 1.28 11.64 -4.98
C GLY A 204 2.00 11.33 -6.30
N ARG A 205 2.68 10.19 -6.43
CA ARG A 205 3.48 9.83 -7.61
C ARG A 205 3.22 8.41 -8.11
N ALA A 206 3.03 7.45 -7.22
CA ALA A 206 2.78 6.06 -7.58
C ALA A 206 1.38 5.89 -8.19
N SER A 207 1.27 4.99 -9.15
CA SER A 207 -0.01 4.64 -9.80
C SER A 207 -0.66 3.39 -9.21
N GLY A 208 0.01 2.68 -8.30
CA GLY A 208 -0.48 1.44 -7.72
C GLY A 208 0.47 0.84 -6.69
N PHE A 209 0.27 -0.41 -6.42
CA PHE A 209 1.06 -1.21 -5.48
C PHE A 209 2.10 -2.05 -6.21
N LEU A 210 3.29 -2.20 -5.63
CA LEU A 210 4.30 -3.16 -6.07
C LEU A 210 3.75 -4.59 -6.10
N GLY A 211 4.33 -5.45 -6.90
CA GLY A 211 3.97 -6.86 -6.97
C GLY A 211 4.04 -7.58 -5.63
N TRP A 212 4.99 -7.20 -4.77
CA TRP A 212 5.09 -7.69 -3.40
C TRP A 212 3.83 -7.38 -2.58
N HIS A 213 3.32 -6.15 -2.60
CA HIS A 213 2.09 -5.79 -1.89
C HIS A 213 0.86 -6.50 -2.45
N ARG A 214 0.76 -6.64 -3.78
CA ARG A 214 -0.30 -7.46 -4.40
C ARG A 214 -0.20 -8.93 -3.98
N HIS A 215 1.01 -9.46 -3.83
CA HIS A 215 1.25 -10.80 -3.29
C HIS A 215 0.80 -10.90 -1.84
N LYS A 216 1.20 -9.96 -0.99
CA LYS A 216 0.84 -9.89 0.44
C LYS A 216 -0.68 -9.81 0.63
N PHE A 217 -1.38 -9.11 -0.23
CA PHE A 217 -2.85 -9.04 -0.25
C PHE A 217 -3.53 -10.30 -0.82
N GLY A 218 -2.79 -11.28 -1.32
CA GLY A 218 -3.36 -12.46 -1.98
C GLY A 218 -3.93 -12.19 -3.36
N TRP A 219 -3.68 -11.01 -3.94
CA TRP A 219 -4.21 -10.64 -5.25
C TRP A 219 -3.45 -11.32 -6.40
N LEU A 220 -2.12 -11.49 -6.26
CA LEU A 220 -1.29 -12.12 -7.30
C LEU A 220 -1.36 -13.65 -7.20
N ASP A 221 -1.87 -14.30 -8.24
CA ASP A 221 -2.03 -15.76 -8.29
C ASP A 221 -0.69 -16.51 -8.22
N ALA A 222 -0.73 -17.76 -7.78
CA ALA A 222 0.48 -18.58 -7.61
C ALA A 222 1.26 -18.78 -8.92
N ASN A 223 0.57 -18.91 -10.07
CA ASN A 223 1.19 -19.07 -11.38
C ASN A 223 1.78 -17.77 -11.95
N ARG A 224 1.52 -16.63 -11.31
CA ARG A 224 2.04 -15.31 -11.69
C ARG A 224 3.36 -14.95 -10.99
N LYS A 225 3.83 -15.80 -10.08
CA LYS A 225 5.01 -15.56 -9.26
C LYS A 225 5.88 -16.79 -9.18
N THR A 226 7.18 -16.60 -8.97
CA THR A 226 8.13 -17.69 -8.80
C THR A 226 9.18 -17.37 -7.75
N TYR A 227 9.67 -18.41 -7.08
CA TYR A 227 10.70 -18.33 -6.06
C TYR A 227 11.95 -19.02 -6.56
N ILE A 228 13.09 -18.32 -6.64
CA ILE A 228 14.37 -18.84 -7.15
C ILE A 228 15.37 -18.84 -6.01
N THR A 229 15.92 -20.03 -5.70
CA THR A 229 16.85 -20.21 -4.60
C THR A 229 18.28 -20.52 -5.05
N SER A 230 18.49 -20.94 -6.30
CA SER A 230 19.81 -21.28 -6.82
C SER A 230 19.78 -21.41 -8.36
N GLY A 231 20.97 -21.40 -8.96
CA GLY A 231 21.16 -21.70 -10.39
C GLY A 231 20.97 -20.50 -11.32
N THR A 232 21.01 -20.77 -12.64
CA THR A 232 20.81 -19.77 -13.67
C THR A 232 19.52 -20.04 -14.42
N HIS A 233 18.64 -19.04 -14.46
CA HIS A 233 17.31 -19.13 -15.05
C HIS A 233 17.11 -18.05 -16.10
N ARG A 234 16.57 -18.41 -17.26
CA ARG A 234 16.08 -17.47 -18.25
C ARG A 234 14.58 -17.49 -18.26
N LEU A 235 13.96 -16.34 -18.00
CA LEU A 235 12.53 -16.21 -17.76
C LEU A 235 11.96 -15.06 -18.56
N LYS A 236 10.74 -15.26 -19.10
CA LYS A 236 9.92 -14.16 -19.61
C LYS A 236 9.15 -13.56 -18.44
N LEU A 237 9.54 -12.36 -18.04
CA LEU A 237 8.84 -11.57 -17.02
C LEU A 237 7.75 -10.74 -17.71
N THR A 238 6.52 -10.81 -17.22
CA THR A 238 5.36 -10.10 -17.79
C THR A 238 4.96 -8.93 -16.88
N PRO A 239 4.39 -7.84 -17.43
CA PRO A 239 3.83 -6.75 -16.60
C PRO A 239 2.82 -7.26 -15.59
N LEU A 240 2.70 -6.57 -14.46
CA LEU A 240 1.72 -6.92 -13.40
C LEU A 240 0.28 -6.95 -13.93
N ASN A 241 -0.08 -6.08 -14.87
CA ASN A 241 -1.41 -6.02 -15.48
C ASN A 241 -1.63 -7.00 -16.65
N ALA A 242 -0.63 -7.82 -17.02
CA ALA A 242 -0.82 -8.87 -18.00
C ALA A 242 -1.80 -9.93 -17.48
N SER A 243 -2.51 -10.60 -18.38
CA SER A 243 -3.50 -11.65 -18.01
C SER A 243 -2.84 -12.97 -17.57
N SER A 244 -1.59 -13.20 -17.94
CA SER A 244 -0.88 -14.45 -17.66
C SER A 244 0.64 -14.27 -17.68
N GLY A 245 1.37 -15.30 -17.27
CA GLY A 245 2.83 -15.34 -17.22
C GLY A 245 3.37 -14.90 -15.86
N VAL A 246 4.67 -15.11 -15.64
CA VAL A 246 5.35 -14.73 -14.40
C VAL A 246 5.53 -13.21 -14.36
N SER A 247 4.96 -12.56 -13.36
CA SER A 247 5.05 -11.11 -13.17
C SER A 247 5.91 -10.70 -11.98
N MET A 248 6.21 -11.63 -11.08
CA MET A 248 7.03 -11.39 -9.91
C MET A 248 7.97 -12.55 -9.66
N ILE A 249 9.24 -12.26 -9.43
CA ILE A 249 10.25 -13.22 -9.01
C ILE A 249 10.73 -12.80 -7.64
N THR A 250 10.87 -13.76 -6.72
CA THR A 250 11.46 -13.55 -5.40
C THR A 250 12.70 -14.41 -5.23
N ILE A 251 13.73 -13.84 -4.60
CA ILE A 251 15.03 -14.48 -4.36
C ILE A 251 15.37 -14.26 -2.88
N PRO A 252 15.57 -15.32 -2.08
CA PRO A 252 15.89 -15.17 -0.65
C PRO A 252 17.30 -14.58 -0.46
N VAL A 253 17.47 -13.83 0.64
CA VAL A 253 18.76 -13.23 0.99
C VAL A 253 19.44 -13.98 2.14
N ASP A 254 18.68 -14.36 3.16
CA ASP A 254 19.21 -14.87 4.42
C ASP A 254 18.89 -16.36 4.68
N ASN A 255 17.68 -16.81 4.41
CA ASN A 255 17.27 -18.19 4.64
C ASN A 255 16.38 -18.69 3.49
N LEU A 256 16.64 -19.89 2.99
CA LEU A 256 15.93 -20.45 1.84
C LEU A 256 14.49 -20.90 2.17
N VAL A 257 14.23 -21.28 3.41
CA VAL A 257 12.94 -21.86 3.85
C VAL A 257 12.08 -20.85 4.58
N LYS A 258 12.70 -20.03 5.43
CA LYS A 258 12.03 -18.95 6.20
C LYS A 258 12.86 -17.67 6.04
N PRO A 259 12.86 -17.04 4.87
CA PRO A 259 13.57 -15.79 4.70
C PRO A 259 12.92 -14.68 5.51
N SER A 260 13.71 -13.79 6.08
CA SER A 260 13.24 -12.53 6.60
C SER A 260 13.41 -11.40 5.57
N LYS A 261 14.27 -11.65 4.59
CA LYS A 261 14.59 -10.71 3.53
C LYS A 261 14.64 -11.39 2.16
N VAL A 262 14.04 -10.74 1.17
CA VAL A 262 14.05 -11.19 -0.23
C VAL A 262 14.41 -10.05 -1.16
N PHE A 263 14.97 -10.38 -2.33
CA PHE A 263 14.89 -9.53 -3.51
C PHE A 263 13.64 -9.85 -4.30
N VAL A 264 13.04 -8.83 -4.87
CA VAL A 264 11.89 -8.94 -5.76
C VAL A 264 12.24 -8.32 -7.10
N VAL A 265 11.80 -8.97 -8.18
CA VAL A 265 11.99 -8.53 -9.56
C VAL A 265 10.64 -8.52 -10.24
N GLU A 266 10.28 -7.39 -10.82
CA GLU A 266 9.04 -7.20 -11.57
C GLU A 266 9.22 -6.20 -12.70
N ILE A 267 8.22 -6.00 -13.54
CA ILE A 267 8.21 -4.88 -14.49
C ILE A 267 7.56 -3.69 -13.82
N SER A 268 8.25 -2.55 -13.83
CA SER A 268 7.76 -1.30 -13.22
C SER A 268 6.44 -0.84 -13.84
N GLN A 269 5.60 -0.22 -13.01
CA GLN A 269 4.39 0.44 -13.45
C GLN A 269 4.68 1.90 -13.86
N PRO A 270 3.81 2.54 -14.69
CA PRO A 270 3.89 3.97 -14.92
C PRO A 270 3.73 4.74 -13.61
N ILE A 271 4.35 5.89 -13.48
CA ILE A 271 4.08 6.84 -12.38
C ILE A 271 3.09 7.92 -12.83
N GLN A 272 2.36 8.54 -11.88
CA GLN A 272 1.27 9.47 -12.21
C GLN A 272 1.73 10.77 -12.87
N ASN A 273 2.87 11.29 -12.48
CA ASN A 273 3.34 12.60 -12.95
C ASN A 273 4.16 12.45 -14.23
N LYS A 274 3.49 12.51 -15.39
CA LYS A 274 4.08 12.30 -16.72
C LYS A 274 4.97 13.44 -17.21
N ASP A 275 4.86 14.63 -16.62
CA ASP A 275 5.40 15.85 -17.24
C ASP A 275 6.89 16.08 -17.02
N LYS A 276 7.57 15.29 -16.20
CA LYS A 276 8.99 15.50 -15.87
C LYS A 276 9.89 14.29 -15.96
N VAL A 277 9.39 13.10 -16.26
CA VAL A 277 10.20 11.89 -16.35
C VAL A 277 9.75 11.04 -17.52
N GLN A 278 10.65 10.84 -18.49
CA GLN A 278 10.53 9.71 -19.40
C GLN A 278 10.65 8.43 -18.57
N ASN A 279 9.51 7.97 -18.04
CA ASN A 279 9.45 6.69 -17.32
C ASN A 279 9.67 5.57 -18.32
N SER A 280 10.89 5.16 -18.46
CA SER A 280 11.17 3.92 -19.14
C SER A 280 10.64 2.77 -18.28
N ILE A 281 9.47 2.24 -18.65
CA ILE A 281 9.02 0.96 -18.11
C ILE A 281 10.11 -0.08 -18.40
N GLY A 282 10.59 -0.74 -17.35
CA GLY A 282 11.66 -1.71 -17.41
C GLY A 282 11.62 -2.66 -16.23
N VAL A 283 12.67 -3.42 -16.03
CA VAL A 283 12.77 -4.38 -14.91
C VAL A 283 13.13 -3.64 -13.64
N LEU A 284 12.24 -3.67 -12.66
CA LEU A 284 12.45 -3.09 -11.34
C LEU A 284 12.99 -4.15 -10.39
N VAL A 285 14.02 -3.81 -9.62
CA VAL A 285 14.61 -4.67 -8.59
C VAL A 285 14.55 -3.96 -7.26
N TYR A 286 14.04 -4.63 -6.24
CA TYR A 286 14.00 -4.10 -4.89
C TYR A 286 14.16 -5.19 -3.83
N SER A 287 14.61 -4.82 -2.65
CA SER A 287 14.61 -5.70 -1.48
C SER A 287 13.42 -5.42 -0.57
N VAL A 288 12.93 -6.48 0.06
CA VAL A 288 11.89 -6.45 1.09
C VAL A 288 12.45 -7.08 2.35
N ASP A 289 12.35 -6.40 3.48
CA ASP A 289 12.85 -6.84 4.78
C ASP A 289 11.71 -6.83 5.81
N ALA A 290 11.23 -8.01 6.17
CA ALA A 290 10.11 -8.18 7.10
C ALA A 290 10.46 -7.95 8.58
N LYS A 291 11.74 -7.78 8.90
CA LYS A 291 12.19 -7.40 10.26
C LYS A 291 12.07 -5.92 10.54
N LEU A 292 11.84 -5.12 9.49
CA LEU A 292 11.68 -3.68 9.58
C LEU A 292 10.20 -3.32 9.66
N ALA A 293 9.88 -2.45 10.60
CA ALA A 293 8.53 -1.92 10.80
C ALA A 293 8.22 -0.76 9.85
N THR A 294 6.98 -0.32 9.89
CA THR A 294 6.51 0.91 9.24
C THR A 294 7.48 2.08 9.52
N GLY A 295 7.82 2.85 8.49
CA GLY A 295 8.74 3.99 8.60
C GLY A 295 10.22 3.65 8.78
N GLN A 296 10.61 2.36 8.73
CA GLN A 296 11.99 1.90 8.88
C GLN A 296 12.63 1.44 7.56
N ASN A 297 12.09 1.86 6.42
CA ASN A 297 12.59 1.48 5.09
C ASN A 297 12.47 -0.03 4.79
N PRO A 298 11.31 -0.67 5.00
CA PRO A 298 11.18 -2.11 4.78
C PRO A 298 11.33 -2.52 3.31
N VAL A 299 11.16 -1.58 2.38
CA VAL A 299 11.37 -1.78 0.94
C VAL A 299 12.39 -0.79 0.40
N VAL A 300 13.39 -1.30 -0.33
CA VAL A 300 14.44 -0.48 -0.95
C VAL A 300 14.58 -0.84 -2.42
N VAL A 301 14.34 0.14 -3.31
CA VAL A 301 14.49 0.01 -4.76
C VAL A 301 15.92 0.28 -5.19
N TYR A 302 16.40 -0.41 -6.22
CA TYR A 302 17.74 -0.30 -6.79
C TYR A 302 17.69 0.13 -8.26
N PRO A 303 18.70 0.91 -8.75
CA PRO A 303 19.78 1.52 -7.98
C PRO A 303 19.25 2.63 -7.05
N LYS A 304 19.97 2.90 -5.95
CA LYS A 304 19.54 3.87 -4.93
C LYS A 304 19.81 5.33 -5.30
N GLU A 305 20.73 5.57 -6.23
CA GLU A 305 21.25 6.90 -6.57
C GLU A 305 20.23 7.73 -7.34
N ASP A 306 19.47 7.12 -8.21
CA ASP A 306 18.39 7.77 -8.96
C ASP A 306 17.19 6.83 -9.12
N LEU A 307 16.24 6.90 -8.20
CA LEU A 307 15.06 6.04 -8.17
C LEU A 307 14.12 6.23 -9.37
N LEU A 308 14.22 7.35 -10.08
CA LEU A 308 13.44 7.58 -11.30
C LEU A 308 14.03 6.83 -12.49
N LYS A 309 15.30 6.48 -12.44
CA LYS A 309 16.00 5.65 -13.42
C LYS A 309 16.17 4.20 -12.97
N ALA A 310 15.52 3.81 -11.85
CA ALA A 310 15.64 2.46 -11.29
C ALA A 310 15.25 1.32 -12.23
N PRO A 311 14.26 1.43 -13.16
CA PRO A 311 13.95 0.34 -14.08
C PRO A 311 15.08 0.04 -15.05
N PHE A 312 15.67 -1.15 -14.94
CA PHE A 312 16.73 -1.66 -15.80
C PHE A 312 16.20 -1.93 -17.22
N GLN A 313 17.00 -1.58 -18.23
CA GLN A 313 16.69 -1.69 -19.65
C GLN A 313 17.46 -2.86 -20.31
N PRO A 314 17.10 -3.27 -21.53
CA PRO A 314 17.87 -4.27 -22.27
C PRO A 314 19.38 -3.93 -22.33
N GLY A 315 20.21 -4.90 -21.93
CA GLY A 315 21.65 -4.75 -21.76
C GLY A 315 22.11 -4.46 -20.34
N ASP A 316 21.24 -3.90 -19.50
CA ASP A 316 21.57 -3.59 -18.11
C ASP A 316 21.70 -4.87 -17.26
N ARG A 317 22.49 -4.74 -16.19
CA ARG A 317 22.72 -5.78 -15.21
C ARG A 317 22.70 -5.20 -13.80
N PHE A 318 22.03 -5.91 -12.92
CA PHE A 318 22.06 -5.69 -11.47
C PHE A 318 22.88 -6.78 -10.80
N ASP A 319 23.85 -6.38 -9.99
CA ASP A 319 24.64 -7.26 -9.10
C ASP A 319 24.57 -6.67 -7.69
N HIS A 320 24.26 -7.49 -6.71
CA HIS A 320 24.25 -7.03 -5.31
C HIS A 320 25.51 -7.54 -4.60
N LYS A 321 26.24 -6.63 -3.93
CA LYS A 321 27.53 -6.93 -3.30
C LYS A 321 27.44 -7.94 -2.15
N ASP A 322 26.32 -7.92 -1.42
CA ASP A 322 26.11 -8.71 -0.21
C ASP A 322 25.18 -9.93 -0.46
N ALA A 323 24.75 -10.15 -1.69
CA ALA A 323 23.94 -11.29 -2.07
C ALA A 323 24.51 -11.90 -3.37
N PRO A 324 24.80 -13.21 -3.40
CA PRO A 324 25.45 -13.85 -4.53
C PRO A 324 24.45 -14.05 -5.69
N MET A 325 23.89 -12.97 -6.19
CA MET A 325 22.90 -12.98 -7.27
C MET A 325 23.17 -11.91 -8.31
N SER A 326 22.74 -12.17 -9.53
CA SER A 326 22.68 -11.16 -10.58
C SER A 326 21.42 -11.27 -11.42
N ILE A 327 20.99 -10.13 -11.97
CA ILE A 327 19.84 -10.04 -12.86
C ILE A 327 20.29 -9.28 -14.10
N LYS A 328 20.12 -9.86 -15.28
CA LYS A 328 20.44 -9.24 -16.55
C LYS A 328 19.19 -9.13 -17.41
N VAL A 329 18.91 -7.95 -17.93
CA VAL A 329 17.83 -7.74 -18.89
C VAL A 329 18.36 -8.03 -20.28
N LEU A 330 17.83 -9.09 -20.91
CA LEU A 330 18.32 -9.55 -22.21
C LEU A 330 17.56 -8.88 -23.36
N LYS A 331 16.23 -8.72 -23.23
CA LYS A 331 15.38 -8.18 -24.29
C LYS A 331 14.07 -7.65 -23.69
N LYS A 332 13.54 -6.57 -24.27
CA LYS A 332 12.16 -6.10 -24.07
C LYS A 332 11.35 -6.43 -25.33
N ASN A 333 10.19 -7.02 -25.15
CA ASN A 333 9.27 -7.39 -26.22
C ASN A 333 8.20 -6.30 -26.42
N GLU A 334 7.48 -6.36 -27.54
CA GLU A 334 6.43 -5.41 -27.90
C GLU A 334 5.23 -5.46 -26.93
N ASP A 335 4.95 -6.63 -26.35
CA ASP A 335 3.90 -6.81 -25.31
C ASP A 335 4.29 -6.25 -23.93
N GLY A 336 5.42 -5.55 -23.85
CA GLY A 336 5.95 -4.97 -22.61
C GLY A 336 6.65 -5.98 -21.69
N SER A 337 6.65 -7.28 -22.03
CA SER A 337 7.40 -8.28 -21.28
C SER A 337 8.90 -8.15 -21.50
N CYS A 338 9.70 -8.64 -20.55
CA CYS A 338 11.14 -8.68 -20.65
C CYS A 338 11.67 -10.12 -20.54
N LEU A 339 12.60 -10.50 -21.42
CA LEU A 339 13.41 -11.69 -21.20
C LEU A 339 14.56 -11.30 -20.28
N ILE A 340 14.68 -11.99 -19.17
CA ILE A 340 15.73 -11.75 -18.17
C ILE A 340 16.50 -13.02 -17.86
N GLU A 341 17.73 -12.87 -17.43
CA GLU A 341 18.53 -13.92 -16.84
C GLU A 341 18.75 -13.61 -15.36
N VAL A 342 18.35 -14.55 -14.51
CA VAL A 342 18.56 -14.51 -13.06
C VAL A 342 19.57 -15.57 -12.70
N LYS A 343 20.64 -15.20 -12.03
CA LYS A 343 21.65 -16.12 -11.50
C LYS A 343 21.70 -15.98 -9.98
N VAL A 344 21.59 -17.09 -9.29
CA VAL A 344 21.71 -17.20 -7.81
C VAL A 344 22.77 -18.26 -7.54
N ASN A 345 23.87 -17.89 -6.87
CA ASN A 345 25.01 -18.78 -6.59
C ASN A 345 24.83 -19.50 -5.23
#